data_bb20156ee49923da273f3d2c67659025
#
_entry.id   bb20156ee49923da273f3d2c67659025
#
_cell.length_a   1.000
_cell.length_b   1.000
_cell.length_c   1.000
_cell.angle_alpha   90.00
_cell.angle_beta   90.00
_cell.angle_gamma   90.00
#
_symmetry.space_group_name_H-M   'P 1'
#
loop_
_entity.id
_entity.type
_entity.pdbx_description
1 polymer ?
#
loop_
_entity_poly.entity_id
_entity_poly.type
_entity_poly.pdbx_seq_one_letter_code
_entity_poly.pdbx_strand_id
1 'polypeptide(L)'
;MKQRPRSKEKDFMIRFFPEGGQLVEGVPSVVAFEATSKEEGTVGISGTVYGPDDVELTQFTTLHDGMGCFTYTPTDKQAKAVVTYQDKKYSFQLPKALPHGYVLNVASKEKALVIKVLRNSTSLKDTLALFISHQGRPLMYQTIDFKDQTVYHLPLSTQGLPRGVIQL
;
A
#
# COMPACT_ATOMS: atom_id res chain seq x y z
N MET A 1 1.51 37.56 23.21
CA MET A 1 1.35 36.12 22.91
C MET A 1 0.73 35.99 21.53
N LYS A 2 1.50 35.60 20.49
CA LYS A 2 0.96 35.36 19.15
C LYS A 2 0.34 33.97 19.14
N GLN A 3 -0.99 33.85 19.01
CA GLN A 3 -1.67 32.60 18.76
C GLN A 3 -1.18 32.02 17.43
N ARG A 4 -0.65 30.77 17.45
CA ARG A 4 -0.40 30.01 16.24
C ARG A 4 -1.75 29.80 15.53
N PRO A 5 -1.85 30.05 14.21
CA PRO A 5 -3.08 29.78 13.49
C PRO A 5 -3.37 28.28 13.63
N ARG A 6 -4.57 27.93 14.16
CA ARG A 6 -5.11 26.58 14.09
C ARG A 6 -5.17 26.21 12.61
N SER A 7 -4.45 25.16 12.21
CA SER A 7 -4.65 24.55 10.89
C SER A 7 -6.14 24.24 10.78
N LYS A 8 -6.82 24.75 9.76
CA LYS A 8 -8.19 24.32 9.46
C LYS A 8 -8.11 22.82 9.20
N GLU A 9 -8.58 22.02 10.15
CA GLU A 9 -8.75 20.59 9.92
C GLU A 9 -9.64 20.43 8.69
N LYS A 10 -9.16 19.69 7.70
CA LYS A 10 -9.92 19.43 6.49
C LYS A 10 -11.18 18.64 6.88
N ASP A 11 -12.34 19.08 6.41
CA ASP A 11 -13.61 18.39 6.68
C ASP A 11 -13.67 17.01 6.01
N PHE A 12 -12.79 16.76 5.06
CA PHE A 12 -12.63 15.52 4.31
C PHE A 12 -11.14 15.13 4.23
N MET A 13 -10.84 13.84 4.44
CA MET A 13 -9.49 13.29 4.48
C MET A 13 -9.41 11.92 3.81
N ILE A 14 -8.30 11.64 3.16
CA ILE A 14 -7.92 10.30 2.71
C ILE A 14 -6.58 9.94 3.34
N ARG A 15 -6.47 8.72 3.82
CA ARG A 15 -5.22 8.10 4.27
C ARG A 15 -4.85 6.99 3.30
N PHE A 16 -3.56 6.85 2.99
CA PHE A 16 -3.03 5.84 2.08
C PHE A 16 -2.12 4.87 2.84
N PHE A 17 -2.26 3.60 2.53
CA PHE A 17 -1.56 2.49 3.19
C PHE A 17 -0.96 1.59 2.11
N PRO A 18 0.31 1.82 1.70
CA PRO A 18 0.98 0.91 0.78
C PRO A 18 1.09 -0.50 1.38
N GLU A 19 0.78 -1.52 0.59
CA GLU A 19 1.01 -2.92 0.97
C GLU A 19 2.51 -3.15 1.21
N GLY A 20 2.84 -3.79 2.34
CA GLY A 20 4.23 -3.90 2.79
C GLY A 20 4.80 -2.64 3.46
N GLY A 21 3.98 -1.59 3.66
CA GLY A 21 4.29 -0.37 4.43
C GLY A 21 5.01 0.73 3.66
N GLN A 22 5.72 0.44 2.58
CA GLN A 22 6.54 1.39 1.84
C GLN A 22 6.30 1.27 0.33
N LEU A 23 6.35 2.40 -0.38
CA LEU A 23 6.46 2.44 -1.83
C LEU A 23 7.94 2.41 -2.24
N VAL A 24 8.25 1.70 -3.32
CA VAL A 24 9.61 1.63 -3.89
C VAL A 24 9.54 2.00 -5.36
N GLU A 25 10.42 2.88 -5.81
CA GLU A 25 10.46 3.35 -7.20
C GLU A 25 10.59 2.17 -8.19
N GLY A 26 9.75 2.20 -9.23
CA GLY A 26 9.74 1.18 -10.27
C GLY A 26 9.12 -0.16 -9.86
N VAL A 27 8.63 -0.32 -8.61
CA VAL A 27 8.00 -1.56 -8.15
C VAL A 27 6.48 -1.39 -8.12
N PRO A 28 5.70 -2.18 -8.90
CA PRO A 28 4.25 -2.17 -8.81
C PRO A 28 3.79 -2.47 -7.38
N SER A 29 2.96 -1.61 -6.83
CA SER A 29 2.50 -1.69 -5.44
C SER A 29 0.98 -1.51 -5.35
N VAL A 30 0.35 -2.27 -4.46
CA VAL A 30 -1.04 -2.06 -4.07
C VAL A 30 -1.05 -1.02 -2.96
N VAL A 31 -1.92 -0.04 -3.08
CA VAL A 31 -2.14 0.99 -2.08
C VAL A 31 -3.58 0.93 -1.62
N ALA A 32 -3.80 0.53 -0.38
CA ALA A 32 -5.10 0.66 0.25
C ALA A 32 -5.32 2.12 0.68
N PHE A 33 -6.58 2.52 0.76
CA PHE A 33 -6.95 3.84 1.25
C PHE A 33 -8.21 3.79 2.11
N GLU A 34 -8.36 4.81 2.96
CA GLU A 34 -9.55 5.05 3.77
C GLU A 34 -9.94 6.53 3.62
N ALA A 35 -11.20 6.77 3.24
CA ALA A 35 -11.77 8.09 3.08
C ALA A 35 -12.75 8.38 4.23
N THR A 36 -12.56 9.52 4.89
CA THR A 36 -13.39 9.93 6.04
C THR A 36 -13.79 11.39 5.92
N SER A 37 -15.00 11.72 6.41
CA SER A 37 -15.44 13.09 6.65
C SER A 37 -15.76 13.29 8.13
N LYS A 38 -15.73 14.55 8.60
CA LYS A 38 -16.08 14.87 9.98
C LYS A 38 -17.58 14.65 10.28
N GLU A 39 -18.41 14.85 9.28
CA GLU A 39 -19.87 14.82 9.45
C GLU A 39 -20.43 13.39 9.32
N GLU A 40 -19.90 12.61 8.38
CA GLU A 40 -20.48 11.31 8.00
C GLU A 40 -19.63 10.10 8.44
N GLY A 41 -18.40 10.33 8.96
CA GLY A 41 -17.46 9.26 9.25
C GLY A 41 -16.82 8.71 7.97
N THR A 42 -16.93 7.41 7.70
CA THR A 42 -16.44 6.80 6.45
C THR A 42 -17.36 7.14 5.28
N VAL A 43 -16.77 7.50 4.13
CA VAL A 43 -17.53 7.99 2.96
C VAL A 43 -17.11 7.29 1.67
N GLY A 44 -18.11 7.08 0.80
CA GLY A 44 -17.89 6.56 -0.55
C GLY A 44 -17.30 7.63 -1.47
N ILE A 45 -16.23 7.29 -2.18
CA ILE A 45 -15.57 8.20 -3.13
C ILE A 45 -15.09 7.48 -4.39
N SER A 46 -14.88 8.28 -5.44
CA SER A 46 -14.10 7.90 -6.61
C SER A 46 -13.06 8.98 -6.87
N GLY A 47 -11.91 8.58 -7.39
CA GLY A 47 -10.82 9.49 -7.67
C GLY A 47 -9.84 8.96 -8.70
N THR A 48 -8.91 9.80 -9.06
CA THR A 48 -7.85 9.52 -10.02
C THR A 48 -6.49 9.83 -9.40
N VAL A 49 -5.54 8.95 -9.61
CA VAL A 49 -4.13 9.19 -9.28
C VAL A 49 -3.45 9.80 -10.48
N TYR A 50 -2.80 10.92 -10.25
CA TYR A 50 -2.00 11.63 -11.25
C TYR A 50 -0.52 11.58 -10.87
N GLY A 51 0.29 11.29 -11.86
CA GLY A 51 1.75 11.40 -11.78
C GLY A 51 2.23 12.83 -12.06
N PRO A 52 3.52 12.96 -12.38
CA PRO A 52 4.10 14.21 -12.86
C PRO A 52 3.34 14.71 -14.11
N ASP A 53 3.33 16.03 -14.27
CA ASP A 53 2.73 16.71 -15.43
C ASP A 53 1.24 16.38 -15.65
N ASP A 54 0.53 16.03 -14.55
CA ASP A 54 -0.88 15.67 -14.53
C ASP A 54 -1.25 14.46 -15.42
N VAL A 55 -0.31 13.56 -15.67
CA VAL A 55 -0.57 12.30 -16.38
C VAL A 55 -1.39 11.38 -15.49
N GLU A 56 -2.53 10.93 -15.98
CA GLU A 56 -3.38 9.95 -15.29
C GLU A 56 -2.66 8.59 -15.22
N LEU A 57 -2.53 8.05 -14.01
CA LEU A 57 -1.88 6.76 -13.76
C LEU A 57 -2.89 5.65 -13.52
N THR A 58 -3.91 5.89 -12.69
CA THR A 58 -4.95 4.92 -12.35
C THR A 58 -6.15 5.61 -11.74
N GLN A 59 -7.30 4.96 -11.81
CA GLN A 59 -8.52 5.39 -11.13
C GLN A 59 -8.79 4.47 -9.94
N PHE A 60 -9.52 4.96 -8.96
CA PHE A 60 -9.90 4.20 -7.77
C PHE A 60 -11.29 4.60 -7.26
N THR A 61 -11.92 3.65 -6.59
CA THR A 61 -13.21 3.87 -5.92
C THR A 61 -13.23 3.07 -4.61
N THR A 62 -14.05 3.52 -3.68
CA THR A 62 -14.31 2.77 -2.44
C THR A 62 -15.04 1.47 -2.76
N LEU A 63 -14.65 0.41 -2.06
CA LEU A 63 -15.26 -0.92 -2.16
C LEU A 63 -16.20 -1.19 -0.99
N HIS A 64 -15.82 -0.74 0.21
CA HIS A 64 -16.58 -0.97 1.45
C HIS A 64 -16.18 0.05 2.51
N ASP A 65 -17.15 0.64 3.20
CA ASP A 65 -16.97 1.54 4.37
C ASP A 65 -15.85 2.59 4.19
N GLY A 66 -15.88 3.33 3.09
CA GLY A 66 -14.87 4.34 2.80
C GLY A 66 -13.50 3.80 2.39
N MET A 67 -13.32 2.48 2.36
CA MET A 67 -12.06 1.82 2.03
C MET A 67 -12.05 1.28 0.61
N GLY A 68 -10.88 1.22 0.02
CA GLY A 68 -10.60 0.64 -1.28
C GLY A 68 -9.11 0.46 -1.50
N CYS A 69 -8.75 0.02 -2.68
CA CYS A 69 -7.35 -0.10 -3.07
C CYS A 69 -7.19 0.17 -4.57
N PHE A 70 -5.97 0.51 -4.94
CA PHE A 70 -5.53 0.63 -6.32
C PHE A 70 -4.09 0.18 -6.46
N THR A 71 -3.69 -0.14 -7.69
CA THR A 71 -2.31 -0.49 -8.01
C THR A 71 -1.69 0.62 -8.84
N TYR A 72 -0.45 0.99 -8.52
CA TYR A 72 0.34 1.87 -9.37
C TYR A 72 1.84 1.61 -9.20
N THR A 73 2.64 2.05 -10.15
CA THR A 73 4.10 1.96 -10.08
C THR A 73 4.66 3.34 -9.79
N PRO A 74 5.22 3.58 -8.59
CA PRO A 74 5.79 4.87 -8.24
C PRO A 74 7.07 5.18 -9.00
N THR A 75 7.32 6.47 -9.20
CA THR A 75 8.57 7.01 -9.74
C THR A 75 9.29 7.83 -8.67
N ASP A 76 10.41 8.46 -9.03
CA ASP A 76 11.14 9.43 -8.21
C ASP A 76 10.29 10.67 -7.86
N LYS A 77 9.27 10.96 -8.66
CA LYS A 77 8.34 12.07 -8.45
C LYS A 77 7.08 11.61 -7.73
N GLN A 78 6.68 12.37 -6.73
CA GLN A 78 5.51 12.04 -5.91
C GLN A 78 4.21 12.24 -6.70
N ALA A 79 3.37 11.21 -6.72
CA ALA A 79 2.03 11.26 -7.30
C ALA A 79 1.01 11.90 -6.35
N LYS A 80 -0.12 12.34 -6.90
CA LYS A 80 -1.26 12.90 -6.14
C LYS A 80 -2.55 12.18 -6.50
N ALA A 81 -3.42 12.01 -5.53
CA ALA A 81 -4.80 11.58 -5.73
C ALA A 81 -5.72 12.80 -5.76
N VAL A 82 -6.58 12.86 -6.75
CA VAL A 82 -7.61 13.90 -6.87
C VAL A 82 -8.98 13.23 -6.79
N VAL A 83 -9.81 13.71 -5.88
CA VAL A 83 -11.16 13.20 -5.66
C VAL A 83 -12.16 14.35 -5.66
N THR A 84 -13.40 14.04 -6.01
CA THR A 84 -14.53 14.95 -5.82
C THR A 84 -15.41 14.41 -4.70
N TYR A 85 -15.65 15.25 -3.70
CA TYR A 85 -16.56 14.96 -2.58
C TYR A 85 -17.41 16.20 -2.31
N GLN A 86 -18.75 16.04 -2.29
CA GLN A 86 -19.72 17.14 -2.13
C GLN A 86 -19.41 18.32 -3.07
N ASP A 87 -19.28 18.05 -4.37
CA ASP A 87 -18.98 19.02 -5.44
C ASP A 87 -17.68 19.82 -5.29
N LYS A 88 -16.83 19.43 -4.35
CA LYS A 88 -15.49 20.02 -4.14
C LYS A 88 -14.40 19.06 -4.55
N LYS A 89 -13.38 19.58 -5.23
CA LYS A 89 -12.17 18.83 -5.57
C LYS A 89 -11.15 18.91 -4.44
N TYR A 90 -10.63 17.76 -4.05
CA TYR A 90 -9.58 17.63 -3.05
C TYR A 90 -8.37 16.95 -3.68
N SER A 91 -7.18 17.40 -3.33
CA SER A 91 -5.92 16.81 -3.77
C SER A 91 -5.10 16.37 -2.56
N PHE A 92 -4.60 15.15 -2.60
CA PHE A 92 -3.80 14.53 -1.56
C PHE A 92 -2.54 13.94 -2.18
N GLN A 93 -1.39 14.20 -1.57
CA GLN A 93 -0.14 13.57 -2.00
C GLN A 93 -0.13 12.10 -1.57
N LEU A 94 0.28 11.21 -2.46
CA LEU A 94 0.57 9.83 -2.10
C LEU A 94 1.82 9.75 -1.23
N PRO A 95 2.04 8.66 -0.48
CA PRO A 95 3.31 8.42 0.19
C PRO A 95 4.49 8.51 -0.78
N LYS A 96 5.59 9.12 -0.32
CA LYS A 96 6.81 9.19 -1.12
C LYS A 96 7.43 7.81 -1.27
N ALA A 97 7.86 7.46 -2.48
CA ALA A 97 8.57 6.21 -2.72
C ALA A 97 10.03 6.30 -2.26
N LEU A 98 10.57 5.16 -1.83
CA LEU A 98 12.00 4.99 -1.58
C LEU A 98 12.71 4.74 -2.91
N PRO A 99 13.89 5.31 -3.13
CA PRO A 99 14.67 5.06 -4.35
C PRO A 99 15.12 3.60 -4.48
N HIS A 100 15.35 2.93 -3.35
CA HIS A 100 15.73 1.52 -3.28
C HIS A 100 15.02 0.85 -2.11
N GLY A 101 14.68 -0.45 -2.28
CA GLY A 101 14.05 -1.20 -1.21
C GLY A 101 13.34 -2.46 -1.69
N TYR A 102 12.48 -2.95 -0.79
CA TYR A 102 11.73 -4.18 -0.98
C TYR A 102 10.23 -3.92 -0.77
N VAL A 103 9.41 -4.62 -1.54
CA VAL A 103 7.95 -4.59 -1.41
C VAL A 103 7.45 -6.01 -1.18
N LEU A 104 6.60 -6.18 -0.18
CA LEU A 104 5.90 -7.42 0.12
C LEU A 104 4.49 -7.34 -0.46
N ASN A 105 4.12 -8.29 -1.30
CA ASN A 105 2.75 -8.46 -1.77
C ASN A 105 2.22 -9.84 -1.40
N VAL A 106 0.96 -9.93 -1.03
CA VAL A 106 0.29 -11.18 -0.71
C VAL A 106 -1.02 -11.28 -1.49
N ALA A 107 -1.15 -12.32 -2.28
CA ALA A 107 -2.37 -12.61 -3.00
C ALA A 107 -2.96 -13.96 -2.54
N SER A 108 -4.28 -14.00 -2.34
CA SER A 108 -4.99 -15.26 -2.09
C SER A 108 -5.36 -15.94 -3.40
N LYS A 109 -5.05 -17.22 -3.53
CA LYS A 109 -5.41 -18.02 -4.68
C LYS A 109 -5.91 -19.40 -4.21
N GLU A 110 -7.23 -19.61 -4.28
CA GLU A 110 -7.88 -20.86 -3.84
C GLU A 110 -7.48 -21.25 -2.40
N LYS A 111 -6.66 -22.32 -2.26
CA LYS A 111 -6.19 -22.86 -0.98
C LYS A 111 -4.73 -22.50 -0.67
N ALA A 112 -4.24 -21.42 -1.27
CA ALA A 112 -2.88 -20.96 -1.09
C ALA A 112 -2.79 -19.43 -0.99
N LEU A 113 -1.79 -18.93 -0.28
CA LEU A 113 -1.31 -17.57 -0.37
C LEU A 113 -0.10 -17.56 -1.29
N VAL A 114 -0.05 -16.61 -2.21
CA VAL A 114 1.13 -16.34 -3.02
C VAL A 114 1.81 -15.11 -2.46
N ILE A 115 2.90 -15.33 -1.75
CA ILE A 115 3.71 -14.28 -1.16
C ILE A 115 4.79 -13.92 -2.16
N LYS A 116 4.91 -12.63 -2.49
CA LYS A 116 5.95 -12.11 -3.37
C LYS A 116 6.74 -11.07 -2.61
N VAL A 117 8.06 -11.17 -2.66
CA VAL A 117 8.95 -10.10 -2.23
C VAL A 117 9.66 -9.57 -3.47
N LEU A 118 9.51 -8.28 -3.72
CA LEU A 118 10.06 -7.61 -4.89
C LEU A 118 11.15 -6.63 -4.45
N ARG A 119 12.16 -6.42 -5.31
CA ARG A 119 13.16 -5.37 -5.16
C ARG A 119 13.36 -4.65 -6.50
N ASN A 120 13.72 -3.39 -6.44
CA ASN A 120 13.96 -2.61 -7.66
C ASN A 120 15.41 -2.66 -8.16
N SER A 121 16.30 -3.32 -7.45
CA SER A 121 17.71 -3.44 -7.86
C SER A 121 18.30 -4.80 -7.45
N THR A 122 19.06 -5.41 -8.35
CA THR A 122 19.87 -6.61 -8.08
C THR A 122 21.14 -6.30 -7.28
N SER A 123 21.52 -5.03 -7.18
CA SER A 123 22.69 -4.59 -6.39
C SER A 123 22.42 -4.55 -4.88
N LEU A 124 21.16 -4.65 -4.44
CA LEU A 124 20.82 -4.79 -3.03
C LEU A 124 21.29 -6.15 -2.52
N LYS A 125 22.18 -6.14 -1.53
CA LYS A 125 22.83 -7.35 -0.95
C LYS A 125 22.33 -7.71 0.44
N ASP A 126 21.21 -7.12 0.86
CA ASP A 126 20.65 -7.39 2.17
C ASP A 126 20.21 -8.85 2.30
N THR A 127 20.45 -9.42 3.47
CA THR A 127 19.87 -10.71 3.84
C THR A 127 18.48 -10.47 4.39
N LEU A 128 17.46 -10.97 3.71
CA LEU A 128 16.08 -10.86 4.15
C LEU A 128 15.58 -12.18 4.69
N ALA A 129 14.62 -12.10 5.59
CA ALA A 129 13.86 -13.23 6.05
C ALA A 129 12.37 -12.89 6.10
N LEU A 130 11.54 -13.84 5.69
CA LEU A 130 10.10 -13.79 5.89
C LEU A 130 9.76 -14.51 7.19
N PHE A 131 9.07 -13.81 8.06
CA PHE A 131 8.58 -14.35 9.33
C PHE A 131 7.05 -14.35 9.29
N ILE A 132 6.45 -15.50 9.53
CA ILE A 132 5.00 -15.65 9.57
C ILE A 132 4.59 -16.04 10.98
N SER A 133 3.61 -15.34 11.54
CA SER A 133 3.13 -15.57 12.89
C SER A 133 1.60 -15.53 12.98
N HIS A 134 1.07 -16.18 14.03
CA HIS A 134 -0.34 -16.14 14.41
C HIS A 134 -0.42 -15.91 15.92
N GLN A 135 -1.12 -14.85 16.35
CA GLN A 135 -1.25 -14.48 17.77
C GLN A 135 0.09 -14.46 18.52
N GLY A 136 1.14 -13.91 17.89
CA GLY A 136 2.47 -13.82 18.45
C GLY A 136 3.27 -15.14 18.46
N ARG A 137 2.71 -16.25 17.97
CA ARG A 137 3.43 -17.53 17.84
C ARG A 137 4.02 -17.67 16.44
N PRO A 138 5.30 -18.04 16.31
CA PRO A 138 5.90 -18.26 15.01
C PRO A 138 5.27 -19.48 14.33
N LEU A 139 4.92 -19.33 13.05
CA LEU A 139 4.46 -20.42 12.19
C LEU A 139 5.54 -20.82 11.19
N MET A 140 6.25 -19.85 10.64
CA MET A 140 7.28 -20.07 9.65
C MET A 140 8.36 -18.98 9.70
N TYR A 141 9.59 -19.38 9.41
CA TYR A 141 10.73 -18.52 9.14
C TYR A 141 11.39 -18.98 7.85
N GLN A 142 11.58 -18.08 6.88
CA GLN A 142 12.18 -18.38 5.59
C GLN A 142 13.19 -17.32 5.20
N THR A 143 14.43 -17.69 5.01
CA THR A 143 15.44 -16.79 4.41
C THR A 143 15.15 -16.59 2.93
N ILE A 144 15.25 -15.37 2.46
CA ILE A 144 15.01 -14.99 1.07
C ILE A 144 16.35 -14.85 0.35
N ASP A 145 16.55 -15.68 -0.65
CA ASP A 145 17.67 -15.60 -1.57
C ASP A 145 17.15 -15.20 -2.96
N PHE A 146 17.39 -13.96 -3.34
CA PHE A 146 16.98 -13.45 -4.66
C PHE A 146 17.89 -13.93 -5.79
N LYS A 147 19.13 -14.33 -5.50
CA LYS A 147 20.18 -14.52 -6.52
C LYS A 147 20.25 -13.28 -7.41
N ASP A 148 20.09 -13.44 -8.73
CA ASP A 148 20.09 -12.33 -9.69
C ASP A 148 18.67 -11.89 -10.09
N GLN A 149 17.64 -12.36 -9.38
CA GLN A 149 16.23 -12.02 -9.66
C GLN A 149 15.79 -10.79 -8.85
N THR A 150 14.79 -10.10 -9.36
CA THR A 150 14.14 -8.97 -8.67
C THR A 150 12.86 -9.38 -7.94
N VAL A 151 12.41 -10.62 -8.10
CA VAL A 151 11.19 -11.14 -7.49
C VAL A 151 11.46 -12.50 -6.86
N TYR A 152 11.09 -12.62 -5.59
CA TYR A 152 11.07 -13.89 -4.88
C TYR A 152 9.62 -14.33 -4.68
N HIS A 153 9.30 -15.56 -5.01
CA HIS A 153 7.97 -16.16 -4.88
C HIS A 153 7.95 -17.25 -3.82
N LEU A 154 7.00 -17.16 -2.90
CA LEU A 154 6.74 -18.20 -1.91
C LEU A 154 5.25 -18.57 -1.92
N PRO A 155 4.87 -19.71 -2.49
CA PRO A 155 3.54 -20.25 -2.32
C PRO A 155 3.41 -20.86 -0.92
N LEU A 156 2.39 -20.46 -0.17
CA LEU A 156 2.07 -20.97 1.16
C LEU A 156 0.70 -21.62 1.13
N SER A 157 0.63 -22.94 1.40
CA SER A 157 -0.65 -23.62 1.54
C SER A 157 -1.42 -23.06 2.75
N THR A 158 -2.71 -22.80 2.57
CA THR A 158 -3.58 -22.42 3.70
C THR A 158 -4.11 -23.63 4.46
N GLN A 159 -3.86 -24.86 3.97
CA GLN A 159 -4.21 -26.08 4.68
C GLN A 159 -3.35 -26.25 5.93
N GLY A 160 -4.00 -26.38 7.07
CA GLY A 160 -3.32 -26.53 8.37
C GLY A 160 -2.91 -25.21 9.04
N LEU A 161 -3.13 -24.06 8.39
CA LEU A 161 -2.98 -22.80 9.06
C LEU A 161 -4.10 -22.58 10.09
N PRO A 162 -3.80 -21.99 11.26
CA PRO A 162 -4.83 -21.66 12.24
C PRO A 162 -5.82 -20.63 11.66
N ARG A 163 -7.07 -20.69 12.12
CA ARG A 163 -8.07 -19.68 11.78
C ARG A 163 -7.74 -18.36 12.46
N GLY A 164 -7.93 -17.26 11.76
CA GLY A 164 -7.75 -15.90 12.29
C GLY A 164 -6.74 -15.09 11.48
N VAL A 165 -6.16 -14.07 12.12
CA VAL A 165 -5.21 -13.16 11.48
C VAL A 165 -3.81 -13.78 11.47
N ILE A 166 -3.23 -13.88 10.29
CA ILE A 166 -1.84 -14.25 10.07
C ILE A 166 -1.05 -12.96 9.80
N GLN A 167 0.06 -12.79 10.49
CA GLN A 167 0.98 -11.67 10.32
C GLN A 167 2.20 -12.13 9.52
N LEU A 168 2.59 -11.32 8.55
CA LEU A 168 3.77 -11.49 7.73
C LEU A 168 4.70 -10.30 7.93
#